data_ed99a21ff20df2aac95d040847446cd0
#
_entry.id   ed99a21ff20df2aac95d040847446cd0
#
_cell.length_a   1.000
_cell.length_b   1.000
_cell.length_c   1.000
_cell.angle_alpha   90.00
_cell.angle_beta   90.00
_cell.angle_gamma   90.00
#
_symmetry.space_group_name_H-M   'P 1'
#
loop_
_entity.id
_entity.type
_entity.pdbx_description
1 polymer ?
#
loop_
_entity_poly.entity_id
_entity_poly.type
_entity_poly.pdbx_seq_one_letter_code
_entity_poly.pdbx_strand_id
1 'polypeptide(L)'
;DIRVCVAGGADTIRIAKTETAQDVHTVEEHVLAAEREFGRPEGSTLLMAALESCKGVLNALEVCKSSDRLIGIALSGGDYTKDLQTVITGTGVELQGARQQMIIAARAAGVQCWDTVFTNLDAMDVFEEEVKMIKMMGFDGKSLVNPRQIDVVHKIFTPTQKEIIFAEKVVKEIDEKKAQGIGVFTVDGKMIDIAFYDGAKRTIALAKASGVYEGDL
;
A
#
# COMPACT_ATOMS: atom_id res chain seq x y z
N ASP A 1 6.79 -10.12 22.34
CA ASP A 1 5.78 -9.16 21.85
C ASP A 1 4.71 -9.84 20.97
N ILE A 2 5.07 -10.65 19.93
CA ILE A 2 4.14 -11.32 19.00
C ILE A 2 3.05 -12.09 19.74
N ARG A 3 3.45 -12.94 20.69
CA ARG A 3 2.53 -13.78 21.47
C ARG A 3 1.43 -12.97 22.17
N VAL A 4 1.78 -11.81 22.75
CA VAL A 4 0.82 -10.93 23.45
C VAL A 4 -0.11 -10.22 22.44
N CYS A 5 0.42 -9.78 21.30
CA CYS A 5 -0.39 -9.17 20.26
C CYS A 5 -1.41 -10.15 19.66
N VAL A 6 -0.98 -11.37 19.35
CA VAL A 6 -1.87 -12.42 18.82
C VAL A 6 -2.92 -12.80 19.86
N ALA A 7 -2.55 -12.99 21.15
CA ALA A 7 -3.49 -13.24 22.23
C ALA A 7 -4.52 -12.11 22.37
N GLY A 8 -4.10 -10.87 22.20
CA GLY A 8 -4.94 -9.67 22.26
C GLY A 8 -5.84 -9.45 21.04
N GLY A 9 -5.75 -10.32 20.02
CA GLY A 9 -6.62 -10.24 18.85
C GLY A 9 -6.11 -9.34 17.73
N ALA A 10 -4.79 -9.09 17.63
CA ALA A 10 -4.24 -8.30 16.54
C ALA A 10 -4.57 -8.92 15.18
N ASP A 11 -5.06 -8.11 14.24
CA ASP A 11 -5.34 -8.53 12.87
C ASP A 11 -4.06 -8.60 12.03
N THR A 12 -3.05 -7.78 12.36
CA THR A 12 -1.80 -7.69 11.61
C THR A 12 -0.62 -7.42 12.52
N ILE A 13 0.51 -8.07 12.25
CA ILE A 13 1.80 -7.81 12.87
C ILE A 13 2.69 -7.07 11.86
N ARG A 14 3.16 -5.88 12.24
CA ARG A 14 4.18 -5.16 11.47
C ARG A 14 5.58 -5.60 11.94
N ILE A 15 6.32 -6.22 11.04
CA ILE A 15 7.67 -6.71 11.26
C ILE A 15 8.65 -5.56 11.04
N ALA A 16 9.33 -5.13 12.10
CA ALA A 16 10.36 -4.10 12.00
C ALA A 16 11.64 -4.67 11.37
N LYS A 17 12.40 -3.80 10.69
CA LYS A 17 13.75 -4.08 10.18
C LYS A 17 13.85 -5.36 9.33
N THR A 18 12.83 -5.60 8.51
CA THR A 18 12.83 -6.73 7.58
C THR A 18 13.83 -6.49 6.46
N GLU A 19 14.72 -7.45 6.26
CA GLU A 19 15.74 -7.40 5.20
C GLU A 19 15.68 -8.57 4.23
N THR A 20 15.11 -9.71 4.67
CA THR A 20 15.08 -10.96 3.89
C THR A 20 13.76 -11.71 4.05
N ALA A 21 13.48 -12.66 3.16
CA ALA A 21 12.36 -13.60 3.31
C ALA A 21 12.43 -14.39 4.64
N GLN A 22 13.65 -14.72 5.11
CA GLN A 22 13.83 -15.47 6.35
C GLN A 22 13.33 -14.69 7.58
N ASP A 23 13.45 -13.36 7.58
CA ASP A 23 12.93 -12.53 8.68
C ASP A 23 11.41 -12.66 8.77
N VAL A 24 10.73 -12.68 7.60
CA VAL A 24 9.27 -12.89 7.54
C VAL A 24 8.89 -14.29 8.01
N HIS A 25 9.57 -15.32 7.52
CA HIS A 25 9.30 -16.72 7.92
C HIS A 25 9.47 -16.92 9.43
N THR A 26 10.52 -16.36 10.02
CA THR A 26 10.77 -16.44 11.47
C THR A 26 9.60 -15.84 12.27
N VAL A 27 9.08 -14.70 11.85
CA VAL A 27 7.93 -14.06 12.52
C VAL A 27 6.65 -14.87 12.28
N GLU A 28 6.44 -15.38 11.08
CA GLU A 28 5.28 -16.21 10.72
C GLU A 28 5.19 -17.47 11.59
N GLU A 29 6.31 -18.16 11.82
CA GLU A 29 6.38 -19.31 12.72
C GLU A 29 5.95 -18.95 14.14
N HIS A 30 6.39 -17.81 14.66
CA HIS A 30 5.98 -17.33 15.98
C HIS A 30 4.50 -16.93 16.04
N VAL A 31 3.96 -16.33 14.98
CA VAL A 31 2.53 -15.99 14.88
C VAL A 31 1.70 -17.28 14.85
N LEU A 32 2.07 -18.25 14.03
CA LEU A 32 1.38 -19.54 13.94
C LEU A 32 1.38 -20.28 15.28
N ALA A 33 2.51 -20.31 15.98
CA ALA A 33 2.60 -20.92 17.31
C ALA A 33 1.67 -20.21 18.32
N ALA A 34 1.59 -18.90 18.28
CA ALA A 34 0.70 -18.12 19.15
C ALA A 34 -0.78 -18.30 18.80
N GLU A 35 -1.14 -18.36 17.51
CA GLU A 35 -2.51 -18.67 17.07
C GLU A 35 -2.98 -20.01 17.64
N ARG A 36 -2.14 -21.05 17.55
CA ARG A 36 -2.42 -22.37 18.10
C ARG A 36 -2.56 -22.35 19.63
N GLU A 37 -1.65 -21.66 20.30
CA GLU A 37 -1.65 -21.56 21.77
C GLU A 37 -2.91 -20.89 22.31
N PHE A 38 -3.40 -19.85 21.63
CA PHE A 38 -4.56 -19.07 22.07
C PHE A 38 -5.87 -19.45 21.38
N GLY A 39 -5.88 -20.53 20.60
CA GLY A 39 -7.10 -21.04 19.94
C GLY A 39 -7.65 -20.09 18.88
N ARG A 40 -6.79 -19.26 18.27
CA ARG A 40 -7.17 -18.44 17.12
C ARG A 40 -7.10 -19.28 15.83
N PRO A 41 -7.91 -18.94 14.81
CA PRO A 41 -7.78 -19.61 13.52
C PRO A 41 -6.38 -19.40 12.94
N GLU A 42 -5.74 -20.46 12.49
CA GLU A 42 -4.44 -20.38 11.81
C GLU A 42 -4.58 -19.50 10.55
N GLY A 43 -3.69 -18.55 10.36
CA GLY A 43 -3.76 -17.59 9.25
C GLY A 43 -4.60 -16.34 9.52
N SER A 44 -5.23 -16.22 10.68
CA SER A 44 -6.06 -15.06 11.02
C SER A 44 -5.27 -13.78 11.28
N THR A 45 -3.99 -13.90 11.66
CA THR A 45 -3.10 -12.75 11.86
C THR A 45 -2.22 -12.56 10.62
N LEU A 46 -2.38 -11.43 9.95
CA LEU A 46 -1.64 -11.07 8.75
C LEU A 46 -0.29 -10.43 9.09
N LEU A 47 0.56 -10.26 8.09
CA LEU A 47 1.89 -9.68 8.23
C LEU A 47 2.07 -8.45 7.33
N MET A 48 2.85 -7.49 7.81
CA MET A 48 3.34 -6.33 7.05
C MET A 48 4.84 -6.19 7.33
N ALA A 49 5.68 -6.05 6.31
CA ALA A 49 7.10 -5.87 6.50
C ALA A 49 7.51 -4.40 6.44
N ALA A 50 8.24 -3.90 7.45
CA ALA A 50 8.85 -2.58 7.42
C ALA A 50 10.27 -2.68 6.87
N LEU A 51 10.52 -2.03 5.73
CA LEU A 51 11.84 -1.95 5.10
C LEU A 51 12.53 -0.67 5.57
N GLU A 52 13.64 -0.83 6.26
CA GLU A 52 14.30 0.21 7.03
C GLU A 52 15.79 0.36 6.68
N SER A 53 16.29 -0.48 5.74
CA SER A 53 17.68 -0.50 5.30
C SER A 53 17.79 -0.60 3.78
N CYS A 54 18.94 -0.23 3.23
CA CYS A 54 19.26 -0.40 1.82
C CYS A 54 19.15 -1.87 1.39
N LYS A 55 19.59 -2.81 2.24
CA LYS A 55 19.46 -4.24 1.98
C LYS A 55 18.00 -4.67 1.91
N GLY A 56 17.14 -4.24 2.86
CA GLY A 56 15.72 -4.54 2.84
C GLY A 56 15.04 -4.00 1.58
N VAL A 57 15.36 -2.77 1.17
CA VAL A 57 14.84 -2.17 -0.06
C VAL A 57 15.29 -2.94 -1.31
N LEU A 58 16.54 -3.37 -1.40
CA LEU A 58 17.04 -4.17 -2.52
C LEU A 58 16.36 -5.55 -2.60
N ASN A 59 16.04 -6.15 -1.46
CA ASN A 59 15.39 -7.45 -1.36
C ASN A 59 13.84 -7.36 -1.35
N ALA A 60 13.27 -6.18 -1.59
CA ALA A 60 11.83 -5.93 -1.47
C ALA A 60 10.95 -6.95 -2.20
N LEU A 61 11.33 -7.39 -3.41
CA LEU A 61 10.58 -8.38 -4.18
C LEU A 61 10.59 -9.76 -3.51
N GLU A 62 11.75 -10.19 -3.00
CA GLU A 62 11.88 -11.45 -2.26
C GLU A 62 11.04 -11.43 -0.99
N VAL A 63 11.11 -10.34 -0.22
CA VAL A 63 10.29 -10.13 0.97
C VAL A 63 8.81 -10.16 0.63
N CYS A 64 8.37 -9.46 -0.41
CA CYS A 64 6.96 -9.43 -0.82
C CYS A 64 6.39 -10.81 -1.20
N LYS A 65 7.23 -11.74 -1.66
CA LYS A 65 6.82 -13.08 -2.09
C LYS A 65 7.03 -14.16 -1.02
N SER A 66 7.50 -13.80 0.17
CA SER A 66 7.92 -14.77 1.18
C SER A 66 6.79 -15.48 1.91
N SER A 67 5.59 -14.90 1.97
CA SER A 67 4.45 -15.47 2.70
C SER A 67 3.13 -15.01 2.12
N ASP A 68 2.15 -15.92 2.06
CA ASP A 68 0.77 -15.62 1.68
C ASP A 68 0.05 -14.76 2.74
N ARG A 69 0.60 -14.67 3.96
CA ARG A 69 0.11 -13.78 5.02
C ARG A 69 0.60 -12.34 4.87
N LEU A 70 1.62 -12.09 4.03
CA LEU A 70 2.20 -10.77 3.86
C LEU A 70 1.31 -9.90 2.97
N ILE A 71 0.58 -8.97 3.58
CA ILE A 71 -0.34 -8.07 2.86
C ILE A 71 0.36 -6.88 2.23
N GLY A 72 1.59 -6.58 2.64
CA GLY A 72 2.34 -5.47 2.07
C GLY A 72 3.62 -5.09 2.79
N ILE A 73 4.26 -4.09 2.23
CA ILE A 73 5.52 -3.51 2.73
C ILE A 73 5.36 -2.03 3.04
N ALA A 74 6.10 -1.54 4.01
CA ALA A 74 6.11 -0.13 4.39
C ALA A 74 7.54 0.41 4.49
N LEU A 75 7.77 1.63 3.97
CA LEU A 75 9.05 2.32 4.15
C LEU A 75 9.14 2.90 5.57
N SER A 76 10.26 2.67 6.25
CA SER A 76 10.64 3.38 7.48
C SER A 76 11.81 4.31 7.19
N GLY A 77 11.50 5.54 6.75
CA GLY A 77 12.47 6.48 6.21
C GLY A 77 13.55 6.93 7.18
N GLY A 78 13.26 6.98 8.49
CA GLY A 78 14.24 7.39 9.50
C GLY A 78 15.45 6.45 9.60
N ASP A 79 15.21 5.16 9.78
CA ASP A 79 16.30 4.16 9.82
C ASP A 79 16.90 3.95 8.42
N TYR A 80 16.09 4.00 7.35
CA TYR A 80 16.57 3.90 5.97
C TYR A 80 17.56 5.00 5.62
N THR A 81 17.27 6.28 5.92
CA THR A 81 18.19 7.38 5.63
C THR A 81 19.46 7.31 6.44
N LYS A 82 19.40 6.82 7.67
CA LYS A 82 20.57 6.53 8.49
C LYS A 82 21.46 5.47 7.84
N ASP A 83 20.88 4.37 7.37
CA ASP A 83 21.61 3.29 6.67
C ASP A 83 22.18 3.77 5.34
N LEU A 84 21.43 4.61 4.60
CA LEU A 84 21.86 5.27 3.37
C LEU A 84 22.96 6.34 3.60
N GLN A 85 23.32 6.64 4.87
CA GLN A 85 24.30 7.65 5.28
C GLN A 85 23.92 9.09 4.85
N THR A 86 22.64 9.42 4.93
CA THR A 86 22.07 10.74 4.62
C THR A 86 21.10 11.20 5.71
N VAL A 87 20.45 12.32 5.47
CA VAL A 87 19.42 12.89 6.36
C VAL A 87 18.11 13.07 5.62
N ILE A 88 17.01 13.09 6.35
CA ILE A 88 15.70 13.43 5.78
C ILE A 88 15.71 14.91 5.41
N THR A 89 15.42 15.22 4.15
CA THR A 89 15.30 16.58 3.62
C THR A 89 13.86 17.02 3.48
N GLY A 90 13.60 18.30 3.34
CA GLY A 90 12.24 18.80 3.06
C GLY A 90 11.74 18.46 1.66
N THR A 91 12.60 17.96 0.77
CA THR A 91 12.24 17.57 -0.60
C THR A 91 11.98 16.07 -0.75
N GLY A 92 12.44 15.25 0.20
CA GLY A 92 12.32 13.79 0.16
C GLY A 92 13.07 13.12 -1.00
N VAL A 93 14.06 13.81 -1.61
CA VAL A 93 14.83 13.28 -2.75
C VAL A 93 15.61 12.03 -2.37
N GLU A 94 16.09 11.95 -1.14
CA GLU A 94 16.81 10.82 -0.56
C GLU A 94 15.96 9.54 -0.47
N LEU A 95 14.63 9.67 -0.47
CA LEU A 95 13.70 8.55 -0.39
C LEU A 95 13.25 8.02 -1.76
N GLN A 96 13.50 8.77 -2.85
CA GLN A 96 12.95 8.47 -4.17
C GLN A 96 13.38 7.09 -4.69
N GLY A 97 14.64 6.71 -4.51
CA GLY A 97 15.14 5.41 -4.93
C GLY A 97 14.41 4.26 -4.21
N ALA A 98 14.26 4.35 -2.89
CA ALA A 98 13.53 3.36 -2.11
C ALA A 98 12.05 3.31 -2.49
N ARG A 99 11.38 4.48 -2.61
CA ARG A 99 9.98 4.59 -2.99
C ARG A 99 9.68 3.87 -4.31
N GLN A 100 10.48 4.12 -5.34
CA GLN A 100 10.30 3.49 -6.66
C GLN A 100 10.56 1.99 -6.61
N GLN A 101 11.65 1.55 -5.99
CA GLN A 101 11.99 0.14 -5.85
C GLN A 101 10.89 -0.64 -5.14
N MET A 102 10.39 -0.12 -4.03
CA MET A 102 9.36 -0.76 -3.21
C MET A 102 8.02 -0.87 -3.95
N ILE A 103 7.59 0.19 -4.64
CA ILE A 103 6.36 0.16 -5.44
C ILE A 103 6.42 -0.90 -6.52
N ILE A 104 7.52 -0.95 -7.29
CA ILE A 104 7.72 -1.93 -8.34
C ILE A 104 7.66 -3.35 -7.77
N ALA A 105 8.36 -3.59 -6.65
CA ALA A 105 8.38 -4.88 -5.98
C ALA A 105 6.99 -5.32 -5.47
N ALA A 106 6.29 -4.41 -4.80
CA ALA A 106 4.95 -4.66 -4.28
C ALA A 106 3.94 -4.97 -5.40
N ARG A 107 3.97 -4.21 -6.50
CA ARG A 107 3.08 -4.46 -7.66
C ARG A 107 3.41 -5.77 -8.37
N ALA A 108 4.69 -6.12 -8.50
CA ALA A 108 5.11 -7.39 -9.07
C ALA A 108 4.73 -8.62 -8.22
N ALA A 109 4.54 -8.42 -6.90
CA ALA A 109 4.10 -9.45 -5.97
C ALA A 109 2.59 -9.42 -5.68
N GLY A 110 1.86 -8.38 -6.11
CA GLY A 110 0.42 -8.23 -5.85
C GLY A 110 0.07 -7.80 -4.42
N VAL A 111 1.01 -7.20 -3.69
CA VAL A 111 0.81 -6.73 -2.30
C VAL A 111 0.74 -5.20 -2.22
N GLN A 112 0.33 -4.68 -1.07
CA GLN A 112 0.24 -3.23 -0.82
C GLN A 112 1.61 -2.62 -0.49
N CYS A 113 1.72 -1.29 -0.71
CA CYS A 113 2.92 -0.52 -0.37
C CYS A 113 2.54 0.78 0.33
N TRP A 114 3.10 1.02 1.52
CA TRP A 114 2.88 2.24 2.31
C TRP A 114 4.15 3.07 2.42
N ASP A 115 4.00 4.38 2.26
CA ASP A 115 5.09 5.32 2.43
C ASP A 115 5.40 5.58 3.91
N THR A 116 6.56 6.18 4.15
CA THR A 116 7.07 6.54 5.48
C THR A 116 6.29 7.66 6.13
N VAL A 117 6.57 7.91 7.42
CA VAL A 117 6.03 9.04 8.18
C VAL A 117 6.60 10.38 7.72
N PHE A 118 5.83 11.45 7.97
CA PHE A 118 6.26 12.85 7.87
C PHE A 118 6.25 13.46 9.27
N THR A 119 7.42 13.87 9.77
CA THR A 119 7.59 14.24 11.17
C THR A 119 7.50 15.73 11.48
N ASN A 120 7.64 16.60 10.45
CA ASN A 120 7.54 18.05 10.64
C ASN A 120 6.07 18.51 10.63
N LEU A 121 5.46 18.54 11.81
CA LEU A 121 4.04 18.90 11.97
C LEU A 121 3.74 20.38 11.72
N ASP A 122 4.75 21.24 11.61
CA ASP A 122 4.58 22.67 11.31
C ASP A 122 4.55 22.95 9.81
N ALA A 123 4.90 21.98 8.96
CA ALA A 123 4.93 22.06 7.50
C ALA A 123 3.83 21.20 6.86
N MET A 124 2.58 21.43 7.23
CA MET A 124 1.43 20.65 6.74
C MET A 124 1.15 20.83 5.24
N ASP A 125 1.52 21.94 4.66
CA ASP A 125 1.49 22.22 3.22
C ASP A 125 2.49 21.31 2.46
N VAL A 126 3.70 21.18 2.96
CA VAL A 126 4.71 20.24 2.40
C VAL A 126 4.23 18.79 2.55
N PHE A 127 3.63 18.46 3.69
CA PHE A 127 3.01 17.14 3.90
C PHE A 127 1.93 16.82 2.88
N GLU A 128 1.01 17.78 2.60
CA GLU A 128 -0.04 17.59 1.61
C GLU A 128 0.54 17.33 0.21
N GLU A 129 1.58 18.08 -0.19
CA GLU A 129 2.25 17.86 -1.49
C GLU A 129 2.97 16.51 -1.54
N GLU A 130 3.60 16.08 -0.45
CA GLU A 130 4.20 14.74 -0.38
C GLU A 130 3.14 13.64 -0.51
N VAL A 131 1.98 13.78 0.14
CA VAL A 131 0.88 12.80 0.03
C VAL A 131 0.34 12.73 -1.40
N LYS A 132 0.20 13.86 -2.09
CA LYS A 132 -0.18 13.90 -3.52
C LYS A 132 0.85 13.18 -4.39
N MET A 133 2.13 13.45 -4.16
CA MET A 133 3.23 12.83 -4.89
C MET A 133 3.22 11.30 -4.72
N ILE A 134 3.15 10.80 -3.49
CA ILE A 134 3.19 9.34 -3.25
C ILE A 134 1.94 8.63 -3.80
N LYS A 135 0.76 9.28 -3.77
CA LYS A 135 -0.43 8.76 -4.47
C LYS A 135 -0.16 8.63 -5.97
N MET A 136 0.42 9.65 -6.61
CA MET A 136 0.78 9.60 -8.04
C MET A 136 1.85 8.54 -8.35
N MET A 137 2.76 8.27 -7.42
CA MET A 137 3.73 7.18 -7.53
C MET A 137 3.10 5.78 -7.44
N GLY A 138 1.87 5.68 -6.92
CA GLY A 138 1.15 4.42 -6.81
C GLY A 138 1.16 3.78 -5.42
N PHE A 139 1.52 4.48 -4.36
CA PHE A 139 1.38 3.99 -2.99
C PHE A 139 -0.08 3.76 -2.61
N ASP A 140 -0.33 2.83 -1.69
CA ASP A 140 -1.66 2.53 -1.16
C ASP A 140 -2.02 3.40 0.05
N GLY A 141 -1.03 4.04 0.65
CA GLY A 141 -1.21 4.92 1.79
C GLY A 141 0.12 5.40 2.36
N LYS A 142 0.06 5.96 3.57
CA LYS A 142 1.19 6.57 4.25
C LYS A 142 1.12 6.30 5.75
N SER A 143 2.26 6.01 6.37
CA SER A 143 2.39 5.97 7.83
C SER A 143 2.28 7.39 8.41
N LEU A 144 1.59 7.54 9.53
CA LEU A 144 1.33 8.82 10.16
C LEU A 144 1.87 8.86 11.60
N VAL A 145 2.28 10.02 12.07
CA VAL A 145 2.76 10.24 13.45
C VAL A 145 1.80 11.09 14.28
N ASN A 146 0.79 11.71 13.66
CA ASN A 146 -0.13 12.58 14.36
C ASN A 146 -1.55 12.51 13.75
N PRO A 147 -2.61 12.50 14.57
CA PRO A 147 -3.99 12.47 14.06
C PRO A 147 -4.36 13.60 13.10
N ARG A 148 -3.73 14.79 13.21
CA ARG A 148 -3.96 15.91 12.27
C ARG A 148 -3.65 15.57 10.81
N GLN A 149 -2.85 14.54 10.57
CA GLN A 149 -2.46 14.09 9.23
C GLN A 149 -3.52 13.20 8.57
N ILE A 150 -4.45 12.64 9.35
CA ILE A 150 -5.44 11.66 8.88
C ILE A 150 -6.35 12.27 7.82
N ASP A 151 -6.95 13.43 8.10
CA ASP A 151 -7.90 14.07 7.19
C ASP A 151 -7.25 14.45 5.84
N VAL A 152 -5.98 14.87 5.86
CA VAL A 152 -5.22 15.20 4.65
C VAL A 152 -5.03 13.96 3.79
N VAL A 153 -4.61 12.84 4.40
CA VAL A 153 -4.40 11.58 3.67
C VAL A 153 -5.72 11.04 3.14
N HIS A 154 -6.77 11.02 3.96
CA HIS A 154 -8.09 10.56 3.53
C HIS A 154 -8.62 11.40 2.37
N LYS A 155 -8.55 12.74 2.45
CA LYS A 155 -8.98 13.65 1.38
C LYS A 155 -8.27 13.35 0.05
N ILE A 156 -6.97 13.05 0.10
CA ILE A 156 -6.17 12.83 -1.12
C ILE A 156 -6.38 11.42 -1.67
N PHE A 157 -6.39 10.38 -0.81
CA PHE A 157 -6.51 8.99 -1.26
C PHE A 157 -7.93 8.58 -1.62
N THR A 158 -8.96 9.16 -0.99
CA THR A 158 -10.36 8.88 -1.33
C THR A 158 -10.65 9.31 -2.78
N PRO A 159 -11.23 8.42 -3.61
CA PRO A 159 -11.60 8.79 -4.98
C PRO A 159 -12.66 9.88 -5.02
N THR A 160 -12.51 10.82 -5.94
CA THR A 160 -13.52 11.84 -6.21
C THR A 160 -14.71 11.24 -6.94
N GLN A 161 -15.89 11.86 -6.86
CA GLN A 161 -17.08 11.44 -7.61
C GLN A 161 -16.84 11.36 -9.11
N LYS A 162 -16.02 12.28 -9.65
CA LYS A 162 -15.62 12.25 -11.07
C LYS A 162 -14.81 11.00 -11.43
N GLU A 163 -13.87 10.60 -10.57
CA GLU A 163 -13.08 9.37 -10.74
C GLU A 163 -13.96 8.12 -10.63
N ILE A 164 -14.90 8.11 -9.70
CA ILE A 164 -15.84 6.99 -9.50
C ILE A 164 -16.73 6.82 -10.72
N ILE A 165 -17.40 7.87 -11.18
CA ILE A 165 -18.27 7.85 -12.36
C ILE A 165 -17.50 7.40 -13.62
N PHE A 166 -16.26 7.90 -13.79
CA PHE A 166 -15.42 7.47 -14.90
C PHE A 166 -15.04 5.99 -14.80
N ALA A 167 -14.68 5.53 -13.61
CA ALA A 167 -14.34 4.13 -13.36
C ALA A 167 -15.53 3.19 -13.64
N GLU A 168 -16.75 3.56 -13.24
CA GLU A 168 -17.98 2.79 -13.56
C GLU A 168 -18.23 2.70 -15.06
N LYS A 169 -18.10 3.82 -15.78
CA LYS A 169 -18.22 3.83 -17.24
C LYS A 169 -17.21 2.89 -17.89
N VAL A 170 -15.94 2.97 -17.44
CA VAL A 170 -14.86 2.11 -17.97
C VAL A 170 -15.18 0.64 -17.74
N VAL A 171 -15.60 0.24 -16.55
CA VAL A 171 -15.94 -1.16 -16.25
C VAL A 171 -17.09 -1.64 -17.11
N LYS A 172 -18.22 -0.90 -17.16
CA LYS A 172 -19.42 -1.25 -17.97
C LYS A 172 -19.07 -1.38 -19.47
N GLU A 173 -18.40 -0.39 -20.03
CA GLU A 173 -18.03 -0.39 -21.44
C GLU A 173 -17.05 -1.54 -21.79
N ILE A 174 -16.07 -1.82 -20.93
CA ILE A 174 -15.16 -2.96 -21.16
C ILE A 174 -15.91 -4.28 -21.17
N ASP A 175 -16.81 -4.52 -20.21
CA ASP A 175 -17.61 -5.76 -20.14
C ASP A 175 -18.49 -5.93 -21.39
N GLU A 176 -19.16 -4.86 -21.84
CA GLU A 176 -19.98 -4.86 -23.05
C GLU A 176 -19.16 -5.07 -24.34
N LYS A 177 -18.05 -4.33 -24.49
CA LYS A 177 -17.21 -4.40 -25.70
C LYS A 177 -16.43 -5.71 -25.80
N LYS A 178 -16.01 -6.27 -24.67
CA LYS A 178 -15.37 -7.59 -24.60
C LYS A 178 -16.29 -8.69 -25.14
N ALA A 179 -17.57 -8.63 -24.81
CA ALA A 179 -18.57 -9.56 -25.32
C ALA A 179 -18.75 -9.46 -26.86
N GLN A 180 -18.44 -8.28 -27.44
CA GLN A 180 -18.51 -8.02 -28.89
C GLN A 180 -17.17 -8.26 -29.62
N GLY A 181 -16.10 -8.66 -28.89
CA GLY A 181 -14.76 -8.85 -29.47
C GLY A 181 -14.01 -7.53 -29.76
N ILE A 182 -14.45 -6.40 -29.19
CA ILE A 182 -13.85 -5.08 -29.40
C ILE A 182 -12.84 -4.83 -28.28
N GLY A 183 -11.55 -4.69 -28.62
CA GLY A 183 -10.46 -4.54 -27.65
C GLY A 183 -10.08 -3.10 -27.30
N VAL A 184 -10.42 -2.12 -28.16
CA VAL A 184 -10.08 -0.69 -27.98
C VAL A 184 -11.29 0.17 -28.38
N PHE A 185 -11.62 1.14 -27.56
CA PHE A 185 -12.77 2.04 -27.77
C PHE A 185 -12.54 3.39 -27.05
N THR A 186 -13.53 4.26 -27.03
CA THR A 186 -13.41 5.59 -26.41
C THR A 186 -14.48 5.78 -25.32
N VAL A 187 -14.04 6.24 -24.13
CA VAL A 187 -14.90 6.68 -23.02
C VAL A 187 -14.58 8.13 -22.71
N ASP A 188 -15.57 9.00 -22.75
CA ASP A 188 -15.44 10.44 -22.49
C ASP A 188 -14.25 11.08 -23.25
N GLY A 189 -14.03 10.68 -24.52
CA GLY A 189 -12.97 11.17 -25.38
C GLY A 189 -11.57 10.59 -25.11
N LYS A 190 -11.42 9.65 -24.18
CA LYS A 190 -10.17 8.95 -23.88
C LYS A 190 -10.19 7.56 -24.50
N MET A 191 -9.09 7.17 -25.13
CA MET A 191 -8.89 5.81 -25.62
C MET A 191 -8.75 4.86 -24.42
N ILE A 192 -9.54 3.81 -24.41
CA ILE A 192 -9.63 2.80 -23.37
C ILE A 192 -9.42 1.41 -23.96
N ASP A 193 -8.68 0.58 -23.26
CA ASP A 193 -8.50 -0.84 -23.53
C ASP A 193 -8.59 -1.66 -22.24
N ILE A 194 -8.35 -2.95 -22.31
CA ILE A 194 -8.45 -3.87 -21.16
C ILE A 194 -7.50 -3.49 -20.00
N ALA A 195 -6.39 -2.78 -20.27
CA ALA A 195 -5.45 -2.39 -19.23
C ALA A 195 -6.05 -1.40 -18.21
N PHE A 196 -7.11 -0.68 -18.60
CA PHE A 196 -7.82 0.24 -17.69
C PHE A 196 -8.77 -0.48 -16.70
N TYR A 197 -9.11 -1.76 -16.95
CA TYR A 197 -10.14 -2.48 -16.19
C TYR A 197 -9.80 -2.63 -14.71
N ASP A 198 -8.60 -3.12 -14.42
CA ASP A 198 -8.18 -3.35 -13.03
C ASP A 198 -8.01 -2.05 -12.26
N GLY A 199 -7.52 -0.99 -12.91
CA GLY A 199 -7.44 0.35 -12.33
C GLY A 199 -8.81 0.93 -11.98
N ALA A 200 -9.79 0.75 -12.89
CA ALA A 200 -11.17 1.19 -12.64
C ALA A 200 -11.83 0.42 -11.50
N LYS A 201 -11.69 -0.91 -11.48
CA LYS A 201 -12.16 -1.74 -10.36
C LYS A 201 -11.54 -1.36 -9.02
N ARG A 202 -10.23 -1.08 -9.02
CA ARG A 202 -9.54 -0.61 -7.80
C ARG A 202 -10.11 0.72 -7.31
N THR A 203 -10.40 1.66 -8.22
CA THR A 203 -11.03 2.94 -7.85
C THR A 203 -12.39 2.72 -7.20
N ILE A 204 -13.23 1.86 -7.75
CA ILE A 204 -14.54 1.50 -7.19
C ILE A 204 -14.39 0.83 -5.82
N ALA A 205 -13.47 -0.13 -5.70
CA ALA A 205 -13.21 -0.82 -4.43
C ALA A 205 -12.77 0.15 -3.33
N LEU A 206 -11.88 1.10 -3.67
CA LEU A 206 -11.42 2.14 -2.74
C LEU A 206 -12.56 3.10 -2.36
N ALA A 207 -13.42 3.46 -3.30
CA ALA A 207 -14.60 4.30 -3.02
C ALA A 207 -15.58 3.60 -2.07
N LYS A 208 -15.81 2.29 -2.26
CA LYS A 208 -16.62 1.47 -1.34
C LYS A 208 -16.00 1.41 0.06
N ALA A 209 -14.70 1.13 0.14
CA ALA A 209 -13.98 1.07 1.41
C ALA A 209 -13.95 2.42 2.15
N SER A 210 -13.94 3.53 1.41
CA SER A 210 -13.99 4.89 1.95
C SER A 210 -15.41 5.39 2.28
N GLY A 211 -16.45 4.60 2.00
CA GLY A 211 -17.85 4.96 2.26
C GLY A 211 -18.42 6.07 1.37
N VAL A 212 -17.79 6.35 0.23
CA VAL A 212 -18.21 7.42 -0.70
C VAL A 212 -18.83 6.88 -2.00
N TYR A 213 -19.01 5.58 -2.10
CA TYR A 213 -19.57 4.94 -3.28
C TYR A 213 -21.10 4.91 -3.22
N GLU A 214 -21.75 5.47 -4.24
CA GLU A 214 -23.21 5.53 -4.39
C GLU A 214 -23.71 4.82 -5.66
N GLY A 215 -22.83 4.09 -6.35
CA GLY A 215 -23.16 3.43 -7.61
C GLY A 215 -23.66 1.99 -7.45
N ASP A 216 -23.88 1.31 -8.60
CA ASP A 216 -24.52 -0.01 -8.69
C ASP A 216 -23.55 -1.17 -9.01
N LEU A 217 -22.24 -0.95 -9.10
CA LEU A 217 -21.24 -1.98 -9.44
C LEU A 217 -20.62 -2.65 -8.22
#